data_3cb6d4ef373b07fc589e063503bbf2f3
#
_entry.id   3cb6d4ef373b07fc589e063503bbf2f3
#
_cell.length_a   1.000
_cell.length_b   1.000
_cell.length_c   1.000
_cell.angle_alpha   90.00
_cell.angle_beta   90.00
_cell.angle_gamma   90.00
#
_symmetry.space_group_name_H-M   'P 1'
#
loop_
_entity.id
_entity.type
_entity.pdbx_description
1 polymer ?
#
loop_
_entity_poly.entity_id
_entity_poly.type
_entity_poly.pdbx_seq_one_letter_code
_entity_poly.pdbx_strand_id
1 'polypeptide(L)'
;MTGEEKRRNKVAQLLKPGTVLRDRYEIRACVGQGGMGAVYRAADLRLDGRVCALKEISPEPGLSPDAREQAHQQFYREASTLARLDHPNLPKVSDYFTADGREYLVMDFVAGRDLRQLLEEELRADRKLEEDRVLAWTEQLCDALSYLHGQDTPVLHRDIKPANIKEAPGGLIKLVDFGLVKLLMTDDARTITVMQGRGTAAYTPLEQYGGDTGHTDVRSDIYALGATLYHLLTGQPPADAKQRFLSPSSLVPPRVLNPRISPATERAILAAIAMHPEERPHTVGAFRRMLHDTSFSDTLAVIVPHRSSWREALRANAGLLAFVGGLLLLALLFTFYF
;
A
#
# COMPACT_ATOMS: atom_id res chain seq x y z
N MET A 1 -4.98 12.85 -40.57
CA MET A 1 -4.85 12.12 -39.29
C MET A 1 -3.36 11.95 -39.02
N THR A 2 -2.83 12.76 -38.15
CA THR A 2 -1.40 12.86 -37.84
C THR A 2 -0.97 11.72 -36.93
N GLY A 3 0.30 11.31 -37.06
CA GLY A 3 0.87 10.16 -36.32
C GLY A 3 0.80 10.26 -34.77
N GLU A 4 0.44 11.42 -34.20
CA GLU A 4 0.23 11.64 -32.79
C GLU A 4 -1.14 11.14 -32.27
N GLU A 5 -2.19 11.14 -33.10
CA GLU A 5 -3.49 10.56 -32.72
C GLU A 5 -3.44 9.03 -32.64
N LYS A 6 -2.59 8.36 -33.42
CA LYS A 6 -2.37 6.90 -33.32
C LYS A 6 -1.58 6.49 -32.08
N ARG A 7 -0.80 7.39 -31.45
CA ARG A 7 -0.04 7.10 -30.23
C ARG A 7 -0.86 7.26 -28.95
N ARG A 8 -1.93 8.08 -28.94
CA ARG A 8 -2.79 8.30 -27.76
C ARG A 8 -3.81 7.18 -27.50
N ASN A 9 -4.05 6.25 -28.40
CA ASN A 9 -5.16 5.29 -28.33
C ASN A 9 -4.73 3.82 -28.19
N LYS A 10 -3.55 3.51 -27.65
CA LYS A 10 -3.24 2.16 -27.13
C LYS A 10 -3.53 2.07 -25.64
N VAL A 11 -4.75 2.34 -25.23
CA VAL A 11 -5.31 1.72 -24.02
C VAL A 11 -5.17 0.21 -24.24
N ALA A 12 -4.48 -0.48 -23.35
CA ALA A 12 -4.28 -1.92 -23.46
C ALA A 12 -5.66 -2.57 -23.67
N GLN A 13 -5.86 -3.15 -24.85
CA GLN A 13 -7.15 -3.72 -25.21
C GLN A 13 -7.40 -4.91 -24.27
N LEU A 14 -8.46 -4.84 -23.47
CA LEU A 14 -8.86 -5.92 -22.58
C LEU A 14 -9.10 -7.21 -23.35
N LEU A 15 -8.71 -8.32 -22.78
CA LEU A 15 -9.03 -9.64 -23.29
C LEU A 15 -10.53 -9.87 -23.21
N LYS A 16 -11.11 -10.37 -24.29
CA LYS A 16 -12.54 -10.67 -24.37
C LYS A 16 -12.83 -12.02 -23.74
N PRO A 17 -14.02 -12.23 -23.14
CA PRO A 17 -14.48 -13.57 -22.77
C PRO A 17 -14.38 -14.54 -23.96
N GLY A 18 -13.93 -15.75 -23.69
CA GLY A 18 -13.66 -16.78 -24.71
C GLY A 18 -12.24 -16.73 -25.30
N THR A 19 -11.43 -15.70 -25.01
CA THR A 19 -10.00 -15.70 -25.39
C THR A 19 -9.28 -16.83 -24.64
N VAL A 20 -8.53 -17.64 -25.35
CA VAL A 20 -7.73 -18.72 -24.77
C VAL A 20 -6.24 -18.36 -24.84
N LEU A 21 -5.58 -18.35 -23.69
CA LEU A 21 -4.14 -18.11 -23.59
C LEU A 21 -3.42 -19.45 -23.36
N ARG A 22 -2.32 -19.67 -24.10
CA ARG A 22 -1.47 -20.88 -24.01
C ARG A 22 -2.26 -22.21 -24.15
N ASP A 23 -3.34 -22.23 -24.91
CA ASP A 23 -4.23 -23.39 -25.09
C ASP A 23 -4.71 -23.99 -23.76
N ARG A 24 -4.77 -23.16 -22.72
CA ARG A 24 -5.06 -23.60 -21.36
C ARG A 24 -6.00 -22.69 -20.59
N TYR A 25 -5.83 -21.37 -20.66
CA TYR A 25 -6.56 -20.44 -19.81
C TYR A 25 -7.60 -19.70 -20.61
N GLU A 26 -8.87 -20.07 -20.46
CA GLU A 26 -9.99 -19.40 -21.12
C GLU A 26 -10.52 -18.25 -20.25
N ILE A 27 -10.44 -17.04 -20.76
CA ILE A 27 -10.95 -15.83 -20.11
C ILE A 27 -12.47 -15.92 -20.00
N ARG A 28 -13.00 -15.77 -18.79
CA ARG A 28 -14.44 -15.74 -18.52
C ARG A 28 -14.96 -14.32 -18.29
N ALA A 29 -14.20 -13.48 -17.56
CA ALA A 29 -14.56 -12.09 -17.29
C ALA A 29 -13.33 -11.29 -16.86
N CYS A 30 -13.33 -10.00 -17.13
CA CYS A 30 -12.45 -9.05 -16.44
C CYS A 30 -13.07 -8.73 -15.09
N VAL A 31 -12.32 -8.94 -14.00
CA VAL A 31 -12.78 -8.72 -12.61
C VAL A 31 -12.10 -7.53 -11.94
N GLY A 32 -11.05 -6.99 -12.54
CA GLY A 32 -10.36 -5.78 -12.09
C GLY A 32 -9.56 -5.16 -13.22
N GLN A 33 -9.47 -3.84 -13.25
CA GLN A 33 -8.66 -3.08 -14.21
C GLN A 33 -7.99 -1.92 -13.49
N GLY A 34 -6.71 -1.70 -13.80
CA GLY A 34 -5.92 -0.60 -13.26
C GLY A 34 -4.97 -0.04 -14.32
N GLY A 35 -4.20 0.97 -13.94
CA GLY A 35 -3.25 1.64 -14.85
C GLY A 35 -2.13 0.73 -15.38
N MET A 36 -1.92 -0.42 -14.78
CA MET A 36 -0.78 -1.32 -15.03
C MET A 36 -1.21 -2.69 -15.57
N GLY A 37 -2.49 -2.90 -15.84
CA GLY A 37 -3.00 -4.16 -16.36
C GLY A 37 -4.42 -4.48 -15.88
N ALA A 38 -4.80 -5.73 -16.04
CA ALA A 38 -6.12 -6.23 -15.70
C ALA A 38 -6.04 -7.57 -14.97
N VAL A 39 -7.08 -7.87 -14.20
CA VAL A 39 -7.25 -9.18 -13.57
C VAL A 39 -8.46 -9.84 -14.19
N TYR A 40 -8.26 -11.06 -14.66
CA TYR A 40 -9.31 -11.85 -15.31
C TYR A 40 -9.65 -13.07 -14.45
N ARG A 41 -10.93 -13.39 -14.39
CA ARG A 41 -11.39 -14.71 -14.01
C ARG A 41 -11.28 -15.62 -15.24
N ALA A 42 -10.60 -16.76 -15.11
CA ALA A 42 -10.40 -17.70 -16.19
C ALA A 42 -10.68 -19.14 -15.76
N ALA A 43 -11.01 -20.00 -16.74
CA ALA A 43 -11.07 -21.44 -16.55
C ALA A 43 -9.74 -22.08 -16.97
N ASP A 44 -9.23 -23.02 -16.19
CA ASP A 44 -8.09 -23.84 -16.54
C ASP A 44 -8.59 -25.06 -17.33
N LEU A 45 -8.44 -25.05 -18.66
CA LEU A 45 -8.95 -26.12 -19.54
C LEU A 45 -8.26 -27.48 -19.34
N ARG A 46 -7.15 -27.55 -18.61
CA ARG A 46 -6.46 -28.78 -18.28
C ARG A 46 -6.97 -29.42 -16.98
N LEU A 47 -7.64 -28.64 -16.14
CA LEU A 47 -8.16 -29.08 -14.86
C LEU A 47 -9.65 -28.72 -14.80
N ASP A 48 -10.49 -29.69 -15.14
CA ASP A 48 -11.94 -29.50 -15.21
C ASP A 48 -12.50 -28.89 -13.91
N GLY A 49 -13.33 -27.88 -14.05
CA GLY A 49 -13.94 -27.14 -12.95
C GLY A 49 -13.01 -26.14 -12.23
N ARG A 50 -11.70 -26.10 -12.56
CA ARG A 50 -10.79 -25.15 -11.92
C ARG A 50 -10.98 -23.75 -12.47
N VAL A 51 -11.24 -22.81 -11.57
CA VAL A 51 -11.28 -21.37 -11.85
C VAL A 51 -10.03 -20.72 -11.25
N CYS A 52 -9.34 -19.89 -12.03
CA CYS A 52 -8.15 -19.17 -11.62
C CYS A 52 -8.30 -17.65 -11.90
N ALA A 53 -7.45 -16.86 -11.25
CA ALA A 53 -7.25 -15.45 -11.55
C ALA A 53 -5.99 -15.32 -12.42
N LEU A 54 -6.11 -14.61 -13.54
CA LEU A 54 -4.97 -14.19 -14.37
C LEU A 54 -4.75 -12.72 -14.17
N LYS A 55 -3.63 -12.35 -13.58
CA LYS A 55 -3.19 -10.96 -13.47
C LYS A 55 -2.31 -10.63 -14.66
N GLU A 56 -2.81 -9.77 -15.55
CA GLU A 56 -2.06 -9.20 -16.67
C GLU A 56 -1.22 -8.04 -16.18
N ILE A 57 0.03 -8.00 -16.56
CA ILE A 57 0.95 -6.90 -16.31
C ILE A 57 1.48 -6.45 -17.67
N SER A 58 1.17 -5.23 -18.03
CA SER A 58 1.65 -4.62 -19.28
C SER A 58 2.92 -3.84 -19.00
N PRO A 59 4.01 -4.05 -19.76
CA PRO A 59 5.21 -3.23 -19.66
C PRO A 59 4.88 -1.76 -19.93
N GLU A 60 5.63 -0.86 -19.31
CA GLU A 60 5.48 0.57 -19.55
C GLU A 60 5.71 0.91 -21.03
N PRO A 61 4.80 1.70 -21.65
CA PRO A 61 4.99 2.10 -23.04
C PRO A 61 6.26 2.94 -23.22
N GLY A 62 7.12 2.53 -24.14
CA GLY A 62 8.32 3.29 -24.51
C GLY A 62 9.61 2.83 -23.85
N LEU A 63 9.59 1.76 -23.05
CA LEU A 63 10.83 1.14 -22.52
C LEU A 63 11.76 0.74 -23.67
N SER A 64 13.07 0.97 -23.47
CA SER A 64 14.11 0.42 -24.35
C SER A 64 14.08 -1.12 -24.36
N PRO A 65 14.61 -1.79 -25.37
CA PRO A 65 14.70 -3.25 -25.39
C PRO A 65 15.37 -3.82 -24.13
N ASP A 66 16.46 -3.20 -23.67
CA ASP A 66 17.23 -3.64 -22.50
C ASP A 66 16.40 -3.45 -21.20
N ALA A 67 15.72 -2.32 -21.05
CA ALA A 67 14.85 -2.06 -19.89
C ALA A 67 13.65 -3.02 -19.86
N ARG A 68 13.11 -3.41 -21.04
CA ARG A 68 12.04 -4.40 -21.13
C ARG A 68 12.53 -5.79 -20.72
N GLU A 69 13.71 -6.19 -21.15
CA GLU A 69 14.31 -7.47 -20.75
C GLU A 69 14.61 -7.50 -19.25
N GLN A 70 15.10 -6.41 -18.67
CA GLN A 70 15.30 -6.30 -17.21
C GLN A 70 13.98 -6.42 -16.46
N ALA A 71 12.91 -5.74 -16.91
CA ALA A 71 11.57 -5.84 -16.32
C ALA A 71 11.02 -7.27 -16.42
N HIS A 72 11.21 -7.96 -17.55
CA HIS A 72 10.84 -9.37 -17.72
C HIS A 72 11.57 -10.27 -16.72
N GLN A 73 12.90 -10.15 -16.60
CA GLN A 73 13.68 -10.93 -15.65
C GLN A 73 13.29 -10.65 -14.21
N GLN A 74 12.98 -9.40 -13.86
CA GLN A 74 12.51 -9.03 -12.54
C GLN A 74 11.14 -9.67 -12.26
N PHE A 75 10.19 -9.60 -13.21
CA PHE A 75 8.90 -10.26 -13.09
C PHE A 75 9.05 -11.77 -12.85
N TYR A 76 9.92 -12.42 -13.61
CA TYR A 76 10.21 -13.85 -13.47
C TYR A 76 10.69 -14.21 -12.06
N ARG A 77 11.63 -13.44 -11.51
CA ARG A 77 12.17 -13.66 -10.16
C ARG A 77 11.08 -13.51 -9.11
N GLU A 78 10.27 -12.47 -9.20
CA GLU A 78 9.16 -12.20 -8.28
C GLU A 78 8.10 -13.29 -8.35
N ALA A 79 7.65 -13.64 -9.57
CA ALA A 79 6.68 -14.71 -9.78
C ALA A 79 7.18 -16.05 -9.20
N SER A 80 8.47 -16.37 -9.39
CA SER A 80 9.10 -17.56 -8.83
C SER A 80 9.13 -17.53 -7.30
N THR A 81 9.36 -16.38 -6.69
CA THR A 81 9.29 -16.21 -5.23
C THR A 81 7.86 -16.43 -4.73
N LEU A 82 6.87 -15.80 -5.36
CA LEU A 82 5.46 -15.95 -4.97
C LEU A 82 4.95 -17.38 -5.16
N ALA A 83 5.42 -18.11 -6.17
CA ALA A 83 5.04 -19.51 -6.40
C ALA A 83 5.45 -20.47 -5.28
N ARG A 84 6.47 -20.10 -4.49
CA ARG A 84 6.93 -20.89 -3.33
C ARG A 84 6.11 -20.63 -2.07
N LEU A 85 5.36 -19.52 -2.04
CA LEU A 85 4.57 -19.18 -0.87
C LEU A 85 3.36 -20.12 -0.74
N ASP A 86 3.11 -20.54 0.49
CA ASP A 86 1.97 -21.39 0.83
C ASP A 86 1.42 -21.01 2.20
N HIS A 87 0.29 -20.26 2.19
CA HIS A 87 -0.34 -19.76 3.40
C HIS A 87 -1.85 -19.65 3.19
N PRO A 88 -2.70 -20.04 4.17
CA PRO A 88 -4.15 -20.02 4.01
C PRO A 88 -4.73 -18.64 3.67
N ASN A 89 -4.09 -17.56 4.09
CA ASN A 89 -4.54 -16.19 3.82
C ASN A 89 -3.92 -15.56 2.57
N LEU A 90 -3.20 -16.33 1.74
CA LEU A 90 -2.65 -15.90 0.46
C LEU A 90 -3.23 -16.72 -0.69
N PRO A 91 -3.45 -16.17 -1.90
CA PRO A 91 -3.74 -16.97 -3.08
C PRO A 91 -2.49 -17.74 -3.51
N LYS A 92 -2.62 -19.01 -3.85
CA LYS A 92 -1.51 -19.82 -4.39
C LYS A 92 -1.24 -19.42 -5.84
N VAL A 93 -0.01 -19.07 -6.14
CA VAL A 93 0.46 -18.87 -7.52
C VAL A 93 0.74 -20.25 -8.13
N SER A 94 0.20 -20.51 -9.31
CA SER A 94 0.27 -21.82 -9.96
C SER A 94 0.97 -21.81 -11.30
N ASP A 95 1.09 -20.67 -11.96
CA ASP A 95 1.78 -20.53 -13.23
C ASP A 95 2.12 -19.05 -13.50
N TYR A 96 3.05 -18.82 -14.40
CA TYR A 96 3.31 -17.50 -14.98
C TYR A 96 3.85 -17.68 -16.40
N PHE A 97 3.54 -16.72 -17.28
CA PHE A 97 3.96 -16.80 -18.68
C PHE A 97 3.86 -15.46 -19.37
N THR A 98 4.53 -15.36 -20.51
CA THR A 98 4.43 -14.24 -21.44
C THR A 98 3.57 -14.65 -22.63
N ALA A 99 2.64 -13.78 -23.04
CA ALA A 99 1.88 -13.91 -24.29
C ALA A 99 1.64 -12.51 -24.89
N ASP A 100 1.82 -12.38 -26.20
CA ASP A 100 1.63 -11.12 -26.95
C ASP A 100 2.35 -9.91 -26.34
N GLY A 101 3.54 -10.13 -25.76
CA GLY A 101 4.35 -9.08 -25.13
C GLY A 101 3.83 -8.57 -23.80
N ARG A 102 2.92 -9.29 -23.15
CA ARG A 102 2.39 -9.05 -21.80
C ARG A 102 2.77 -10.20 -20.88
N GLU A 103 2.97 -9.86 -19.61
CA GLU A 103 3.23 -10.84 -18.56
C GLU A 103 1.92 -11.25 -17.87
N TYR A 104 1.79 -12.54 -17.57
CA TYR A 104 0.63 -13.10 -16.89
C TYR A 104 1.06 -13.91 -15.67
N LEU A 105 0.44 -13.60 -14.52
CA LEU A 105 0.56 -14.41 -13.31
C LEU A 105 -0.76 -15.13 -13.07
N VAL A 106 -0.71 -16.44 -12.92
CA VAL A 106 -1.88 -17.30 -12.65
C VAL A 106 -1.91 -17.69 -11.19
N MET A 107 -3.03 -17.43 -10.55
CA MET A 107 -3.21 -17.72 -9.12
C MET A 107 -4.63 -18.22 -8.83
N ASP A 108 -4.88 -18.66 -7.62
CA ASP A 108 -6.21 -19.04 -7.17
C ASP A 108 -7.18 -17.86 -7.32
N PHE A 109 -8.36 -18.15 -7.86
CA PHE A 109 -9.44 -17.18 -7.88
C PHE A 109 -10.11 -17.12 -6.52
N VAL A 110 -9.98 -16.00 -5.83
CA VAL A 110 -10.64 -15.78 -4.53
C VAL A 110 -12.04 -15.26 -4.76
N ALA A 111 -13.04 -16.09 -4.53
CA ALA A 111 -14.43 -15.69 -4.51
C ALA A 111 -14.74 -14.88 -3.25
N GLY A 112 -15.76 -14.04 -3.30
CA GLY A 112 -16.16 -13.20 -2.17
C GLY A 112 -15.96 -11.70 -2.44
N ARG A 113 -16.36 -10.88 -1.46
CA ARG A 113 -16.27 -9.42 -1.53
C ARG A 113 -14.95 -8.93 -0.98
N ASP A 114 -14.44 -7.83 -1.51
CA ASP A 114 -13.33 -7.12 -0.88
C ASP A 114 -13.81 -6.27 0.31
N LEU A 115 -12.90 -5.94 1.24
CA LEU A 115 -13.25 -5.19 2.43
C LEU A 115 -13.71 -3.75 2.14
N ARG A 116 -13.34 -3.20 0.98
CA ARG A 116 -13.87 -1.91 0.53
C ARG A 116 -15.36 -2.03 0.21
N GLN A 117 -15.78 -3.08 -0.51
CA GLN A 117 -17.18 -3.34 -0.82
C GLN A 117 -18.00 -3.53 0.46
N LEU A 118 -17.47 -4.30 1.42
CA LEU A 118 -18.12 -4.50 2.71
C LEU A 118 -18.27 -3.19 3.50
N LEU A 119 -17.23 -2.37 3.54
CA LEU A 119 -17.27 -1.06 4.17
C LEU A 119 -18.30 -0.14 3.51
N GLU A 120 -18.29 -0.06 2.17
CA GLU A 120 -19.25 0.75 1.43
C GLU A 120 -20.72 0.34 1.67
N GLU A 121 -20.99 -0.97 1.82
CA GLU A 121 -22.32 -1.47 2.17
C GLU A 121 -22.76 -1.03 3.56
N GLU A 122 -21.89 -1.12 4.57
CA GLU A 122 -22.18 -0.65 5.92
C GLU A 122 -22.43 0.87 5.94
N LEU A 123 -21.59 1.64 5.24
CA LEU A 123 -21.75 3.10 5.17
C LEU A 123 -23.05 3.53 4.46
N ARG A 124 -23.46 2.81 3.40
CA ARG A 124 -24.78 3.07 2.76
C ARG A 124 -25.95 2.80 3.70
N ALA A 125 -25.78 1.92 4.67
CA ALA A 125 -26.76 1.63 5.69
C ALA A 125 -26.61 2.51 6.96
N ASP A 126 -25.81 3.57 6.89
CA ASP A 126 -25.45 4.48 8.00
C ASP A 126 -24.88 3.73 9.22
N ARG A 127 -24.10 2.69 8.95
CA ARG A 127 -23.43 1.89 9.98
C ARG A 127 -21.94 1.92 9.78
N LYS A 128 -21.20 1.67 10.85
CA LYS A 128 -19.74 1.42 10.82
C LYS A 128 -19.50 -0.06 11.07
N LEU A 129 -18.38 -0.55 10.55
CA LEU A 129 -17.91 -1.89 10.88
C LEU A 129 -17.62 -1.99 12.38
N GLU A 130 -18.03 -3.10 12.99
CA GLU A 130 -17.74 -3.38 14.39
C GLU A 130 -16.26 -3.68 14.59
N GLU A 131 -15.68 -3.16 15.67
CA GLU A 131 -14.24 -3.29 15.97
C GLU A 131 -13.81 -4.76 16.03
N ASP A 132 -14.55 -5.60 16.75
CA ASP A 132 -14.24 -7.02 16.89
C ASP A 132 -14.14 -7.74 15.55
N ARG A 133 -15.03 -7.41 14.60
CA ARG A 133 -14.98 -7.97 13.25
C ARG A 133 -13.71 -7.54 12.49
N VAL A 134 -13.37 -6.25 12.58
CA VAL A 134 -12.16 -5.71 11.94
C VAL A 134 -10.91 -6.31 12.57
N LEU A 135 -10.88 -6.47 13.89
CA LEU A 135 -9.77 -7.11 14.60
C LEU A 135 -9.62 -8.60 14.23
N ALA A 136 -10.74 -9.33 14.08
CA ALA A 136 -10.70 -10.73 13.62
C ALA A 136 -10.11 -10.87 12.20
N TRP A 137 -10.38 -9.93 11.30
CA TRP A 137 -9.72 -9.86 10.00
C TRP A 137 -8.23 -9.52 10.12
N THR A 138 -7.92 -8.58 11.03
CA THR A 138 -6.55 -8.11 11.26
C THR A 138 -5.66 -9.22 11.78
N GLU A 139 -6.16 -10.10 12.65
CA GLU A 139 -5.43 -11.28 13.13
C GLU A 139 -4.96 -12.15 11.96
N GLN A 140 -5.86 -12.46 11.02
CA GLN A 140 -5.53 -13.25 9.84
C GLN A 140 -4.52 -12.54 8.91
N LEU A 141 -4.62 -11.21 8.79
CA LEU A 141 -3.66 -10.40 8.04
C LEU A 141 -2.28 -10.38 8.72
N CYS A 142 -2.25 -10.31 10.05
CA CYS A 142 -1.02 -10.40 10.82
C CYS A 142 -0.33 -11.77 10.63
N ASP A 143 -1.10 -12.86 10.57
CA ASP A 143 -0.56 -14.19 10.28
C ASP A 143 0.07 -14.24 8.87
N ALA A 144 -0.65 -13.75 7.85
CA ALA A 144 -0.14 -13.67 6.48
C ALA A 144 1.14 -12.82 6.36
N LEU A 145 1.14 -11.63 6.96
CA LEU A 145 2.29 -10.73 6.89
C LEU A 145 3.48 -11.26 7.70
N SER A 146 3.24 -11.88 8.87
CA SER A 146 4.31 -12.53 9.64
C SER A 146 4.95 -13.67 8.84
N TYR A 147 4.16 -14.45 8.11
CA TYR A 147 4.65 -15.49 7.22
C TYR A 147 5.50 -14.89 6.07
N LEU A 148 5.03 -13.83 5.41
CA LEU A 148 5.75 -13.17 4.32
C LEU A 148 7.07 -12.55 4.79
N HIS A 149 7.04 -11.85 5.91
CA HIS A 149 8.21 -11.18 6.46
C HIS A 149 9.22 -12.15 7.08
N GLY A 150 8.78 -13.34 7.45
CA GLY A 150 9.61 -14.42 8.02
C GLY A 150 10.30 -15.31 6.99
N GLN A 151 10.18 -15.04 5.68
CA GLN A 151 10.92 -15.79 4.66
C GLN A 151 12.42 -15.48 4.74
N ASP A 152 13.29 -16.38 4.27
CA ASP A 152 14.75 -16.17 4.23
C ASP A 152 15.14 -14.80 3.65
N THR A 153 14.46 -14.40 2.59
CA THR A 153 14.43 -13.03 2.09
C THR A 153 13.02 -12.50 2.32
N PRO A 154 12.83 -11.50 3.20
CA PRO A 154 11.51 -10.95 3.50
C PRO A 154 10.75 -10.53 2.26
N VAL A 155 9.53 -11.04 2.11
CA VAL A 155 8.63 -10.70 1.02
C VAL A 155 7.69 -9.59 1.49
N LEU A 156 7.71 -8.45 0.81
CA LEU A 156 6.84 -7.32 1.10
C LEU A 156 5.62 -7.33 0.18
N HIS A 157 4.44 -7.06 0.74
CA HIS A 157 3.21 -6.99 -0.06
C HIS A 157 3.08 -5.68 -0.84
N ARG A 158 3.44 -4.54 -0.23
CA ARG A 158 3.53 -3.18 -0.81
C ARG A 158 2.23 -2.54 -1.30
N ASP A 159 1.10 -3.22 -1.24
CA ASP A 159 -0.20 -2.66 -1.68
C ASP A 159 -1.36 -3.12 -0.79
N ILE A 160 -1.16 -3.11 0.53
CA ILE A 160 -2.21 -3.46 1.51
C ILE A 160 -3.22 -2.33 1.56
N LYS A 161 -4.48 -2.65 1.26
CA LYS A 161 -5.63 -1.74 1.30
C LYS A 161 -6.93 -2.54 1.29
N PRO A 162 -8.07 -1.97 1.69
CA PRO A 162 -9.34 -2.71 1.74
C PRO A 162 -9.73 -3.40 0.44
N ALA A 163 -9.42 -2.80 -0.72
CA ALA A 163 -9.71 -3.38 -2.04
C ALA A 163 -8.90 -4.65 -2.36
N ASN A 164 -7.74 -4.84 -1.72
CA ASN A 164 -6.85 -5.98 -1.93
C ASN A 164 -6.99 -7.05 -0.83
N ILE A 165 -8.01 -6.94 0.02
CA ILE A 165 -8.31 -7.90 1.07
C ILE A 165 -9.72 -8.45 0.81
N LYS A 166 -9.84 -9.75 0.57
CA LYS A 166 -11.12 -10.39 0.27
C LYS A 166 -11.57 -11.29 1.41
N GLU A 167 -12.84 -11.17 1.77
CA GLU A 167 -13.51 -12.13 2.66
C GLU A 167 -14.09 -13.25 1.80
N ALA A 168 -13.46 -14.42 1.84
CA ALA A 168 -13.92 -15.63 1.18
C ALA A 168 -15.08 -16.27 1.97
N PRO A 169 -15.87 -17.18 1.36
CA PRO A 169 -16.88 -17.93 2.08
C PRO A 169 -16.30 -18.61 3.33
N GLY A 170 -17.04 -18.53 4.45
CA GLY A 170 -16.57 -19.04 5.74
C GLY A 170 -15.74 -18.07 6.57
N GLY A 171 -15.59 -16.80 6.14
CA GLY A 171 -14.91 -15.77 6.91
C GLY A 171 -13.37 -15.79 6.80
N LEU A 172 -12.83 -16.61 5.88
CA LEU A 172 -11.39 -16.63 5.62
C LEU A 172 -10.99 -15.37 4.85
N ILE A 173 -10.03 -14.65 5.38
CA ILE A 173 -9.44 -13.48 4.72
C ILE A 173 -8.33 -13.93 3.76
N LYS A 174 -8.35 -13.38 2.56
CA LYS A 174 -7.29 -13.56 1.55
C LYS A 174 -6.72 -12.19 1.19
N LEU A 175 -5.42 -12.02 1.41
CA LEU A 175 -4.66 -10.85 0.95
C LEU A 175 -4.23 -11.10 -0.49
N VAL A 176 -4.84 -10.38 -1.42
CA VAL A 176 -4.65 -10.53 -2.87
C VAL A 176 -3.84 -9.36 -3.44
N ASP A 177 -3.39 -9.51 -4.68
CA ASP A 177 -2.76 -8.41 -5.44
C ASP A 177 -1.44 -7.89 -4.86
N PHE A 178 -0.43 -8.79 -4.76
CA PHE A 178 0.94 -8.34 -4.49
C PHE A 178 1.35 -7.19 -5.40
N GLY A 179 1.98 -6.16 -4.84
CA GLY A 179 2.42 -4.97 -5.56
C GLY A 179 3.60 -5.21 -6.51
N LEU A 180 3.61 -6.34 -7.25
CA LEU A 180 4.64 -6.73 -8.23
C LEU A 180 5.01 -5.59 -9.17
N VAL A 181 4.03 -4.80 -9.56
CA VAL A 181 4.22 -3.71 -10.52
C VAL A 181 5.05 -2.57 -9.94
N LYS A 182 4.98 -2.33 -8.63
CA LYS A 182 5.80 -1.30 -7.97
C LYS A 182 7.29 -1.57 -8.03
N LEU A 183 7.68 -2.83 -8.25
CA LEU A 183 9.07 -3.28 -8.40
C LEU A 183 9.57 -3.22 -9.85
N LEU A 184 8.66 -3.24 -10.83
CA LEU A 184 8.99 -3.23 -12.25
C LEU A 184 9.13 -1.83 -12.82
N MET A 185 8.95 -0.80 -12.00
CA MET A 185 9.02 0.60 -12.43
C MET A 185 10.43 1.13 -12.22
N THR A 186 10.99 1.70 -13.28
CA THR A 186 12.23 2.46 -13.26
C THR A 186 12.07 3.76 -12.45
N ASP A 187 13.18 4.25 -11.88
CA ASP A 187 13.37 5.33 -10.90
C ASP A 187 12.67 6.69 -11.13
N ASP A 188 11.66 6.79 -11.98
CA ASP A 188 11.00 8.06 -12.23
C ASP A 188 9.86 8.30 -11.21
N ALA A 189 10.18 9.03 -10.12
CA ALA A 189 9.26 9.36 -9.03
C ALA A 189 7.93 10.01 -9.49
N ARG A 190 7.88 10.59 -10.70
CA ARG A 190 6.68 11.15 -11.31
C ARG A 190 5.70 10.07 -11.76
N THR A 191 6.21 8.94 -12.22
CA THR A 191 5.42 7.83 -12.76
C THR A 191 4.66 7.11 -11.65
N ILE A 192 5.26 6.94 -10.46
CA ILE A 192 4.63 6.28 -9.30
C ILE A 192 3.37 7.03 -8.84
N THR A 193 3.42 8.35 -8.81
CA THR A 193 2.29 9.19 -8.35
C THR A 193 1.11 9.18 -9.33
N VAL A 194 1.35 9.12 -10.62
CA VAL A 194 0.30 9.14 -11.67
C VAL A 194 -0.40 7.78 -11.80
N MET A 195 0.32 6.68 -11.57
CA MET A 195 -0.21 5.32 -11.74
C MET A 195 -0.89 4.75 -10.48
N GLN A 196 -0.58 5.29 -9.29
CA GLN A 196 -1.24 4.90 -8.04
C GLN A 196 -2.63 5.52 -7.94
N GLY A 197 -3.49 5.61 -8.80
CA GLY A 197 -4.84 6.19 -8.70
C GLY A 197 -5.15 6.87 -7.35
N ARG A 198 -5.96 7.88 -7.31
CA ARG A 198 -6.29 8.69 -6.10
C ARG A 198 -6.64 7.86 -4.85
N GLY A 199 -7.05 6.58 -5.02
CA GLY A 199 -7.46 5.70 -3.92
C GLY A 199 -6.32 4.94 -3.20
N THR A 200 -5.08 4.96 -3.69
CA THR A 200 -3.96 4.20 -3.08
C THR A 200 -3.07 5.09 -2.20
N ALA A 201 -3.02 6.39 -2.45
CA ALA A 201 -2.12 7.33 -1.77
C ALA A 201 -2.25 7.31 -0.22
N ALA A 202 -3.46 7.13 0.30
CA ALA A 202 -3.71 7.09 1.74
C ALA A 202 -3.04 5.91 2.47
N TYR A 203 -2.72 4.82 1.76
CA TYR A 203 -2.08 3.61 2.32
C TYR A 203 -0.60 3.52 2.00
N THR A 204 -0.05 4.50 1.29
CA THR A 204 1.34 4.50 0.82
C THR A 204 2.18 5.37 1.74
N PRO A 205 3.18 4.81 2.45
CA PRO A 205 4.08 5.60 3.29
C PRO A 205 5.07 6.42 2.46
N LEU A 206 5.71 7.43 3.08
CA LEU A 206 6.59 8.38 2.37
C LEU A 206 7.77 7.72 1.68
N GLU A 207 8.37 6.72 2.26
CA GLU A 207 9.52 5.99 1.71
C GLU A 207 9.21 5.26 0.40
N GLN A 208 7.92 5.06 0.07
CA GLN A 208 7.53 4.48 -1.21
C GLN A 208 7.34 5.52 -2.34
N TYR A 209 7.49 6.82 -2.05
CA TYR A 209 7.36 7.87 -3.07
C TYR A 209 8.69 8.29 -3.70
N GLY A 210 9.83 7.97 -3.08
CA GLY A 210 11.14 8.14 -3.68
C GLY A 210 11.49 6.92 -4.53
N GLY A 211 12.06 7.08 -5.72
CA GLY A 211 12.46 5.97 -6.60
C GLY A 211 13.52 5.03 -6.01
N ASP A 212 14.07 5.36 -4.85
CA ASP A 212 15.01 4.53 -4.12
C ASP A 212 14.26 3.51 -3.25
N THR A 213 14.05 2.30 -3.81
CA THR A 213 13.43 1.17 -3.12
C THR A 213 14.29 0.62 -1.97
N GLY A 214 15.50 1.12 -1.80
CA GLY A 214 16.45 0.67 -0.76
C GLY A 214 15.99 0.98 0.67
N HIS A 215 15.00 1.85 0.85
CA HIS A 215 14.45 2.20 2.18
C HIS A 215 13.12 1.53 2.51
N THR A 216 12.55 0.73 1.61
CA THR A 216 11.28 0.04 1.84
C THR A 216 11.52 -1.28 2.57
N ASP A 217 10.98 -1.44 3.76
CA ASP A 217 11.07 -2.65 4.58
C ASP A 217 9.70 -3.11 5.11
N VAL A 218 9.70 -4.08 6.03
CA VAL A 218 8.48 -4.65 6.63
C VAL A 218 7.58 -3.60 7.29
N ARG A 219 8.14 -2.48 7.73
CA ARG A 219 7.41 -1.38 8.38
C ARG A 219 6.55 -0.59 7.37
N SER A 220 6.83 -0.69 6.08
CA SER A 220 5.98 -0.12 5.03
C SER A 220 4.65 -0.89 4.90
N ASP A 221 4.67 -2.23 5.04
CA ASP A 221 3.45 -3.03 5.10
C ASP A 221 2.67 -2.79 6.40
N ILE A 222 3.37 -2.56 7.54
CA ILE A 222 2.73 -2.21 8.81
C ILE A 222 2.01 -0.86 8.71
N TYR A 223 2.61 0.14 8.05
CA TYR A 223 1.95 1.40 7.76
C TYR A 223 0.66 1.20 6.95
N ALA A 224 0.75 0.45 5.87
CA ALA A 224 -0.39 0.18 4.99
C ALA A 224 -1.51 -0.60 5.70
N LEU A 225 -1.15 -1.54 6.60
CA LEU A 225 -2.10 -2.24 7.47
C LEU A 225 -2.77 -1.26 8.45
N GLY A 226 -2.00 -0.41 9.13
CA GLY A 226 -2.54 0.62 10.03
C GLY A 226 -3.49 1.59 9.34
N ALA A 227 -3.14 2.07 8.13
CA ALA A 227 -3.99 2.91 7.30
C ALA A 227 -5.27 2.18 6.83
N THR A 228 -5.17 0.88 6.60
CA THR A 228 -6.32 0.01 6.28
C THR A 228 -7.27 -0.09 7.47
N LEU A 229 -6.78 -0.35 8.67
CA LEU A 229 -7.58 -0.39 9.90
C LEU A 229 -8.24 0.96 10.18
N TYR A 230 -7.46 2.05 10.06
CA TYR A 230 -8.01 3.40 10.18
C TYR A 230 -9.24 3.56 9.28
N HIS A 231 -9.12 3.22 7.99
CA HIS A 231 -10.21 3.36 7.02
C HIS A 231 -11.42 2.48 7.38
N LEU A 232 -11.19 1.20 7.69
CA LEU A 232 -12.27 0.27 8.01
C LEU A 232 -13.07 0.69 9.25
N LEU A 233 -12.40 1.17 10.28
CA LEU A 233 -13.04 1.54 11.56
C LEU A 233 -13.65 2.94 11.57
N THR A 234 -13.09 3.88 10.80
CA THR A 234 -13.59 5.27 10.76
C THR A 234 -14.58 5.52 9.64
N GLY A 235 -14.56 4.70 8.57
CA GLY A 235 -15.35 4.88 7.35
C GLY A 235 -14.69 5.79 6.31
N GLN A 236 -13.52 6.36 6.60
CA GLN A 236 -12.79 7.21 5.66
C GLN A 236 -11.28 6.96 5.75
N PRO A 237 -10.54 7.03 4.64
CA PRO A 237 -9.10 6.83 4.66
C PRO A 237 -8.39 7.94 5.44
N PRO A 238 -7.22 7.69 6.04
CA PRO A 238 -6.41 8.75 6.62
C PRO A 238 -5.94 9.73 5.53
N ALA A 239 -5.60 10.95 5.92
CA ALA A 239 -4.88 11.87 5.04
C ALA A 239 -3.60 11.19 4.53
N ASP A 240 -3.28 11.38 3.24
CA ASP A 240 -2.08 10.76 2.66
C ASP A 240 -0.77 11.26 3.30
N ALA A 241 0.28 10.45 3.17
CA ALA A 241 1.55 10.72 3.83
C ALA A 241 2.18 12.07 3.39
N LYS A 242 2.01 12.49 2.12
CA LYS A 242 2.52 13.78 1.64
C LYS A 242 1.76 14.94 2.28
N GLN A 243 0.43 14.84 2.34
CA GLN A 243 -0.41 15.84 3.00
C GLN A 243 -0.07 15.94 4.49
N ARG A 244 0.11 14.81 5.17
CA ARG A 244 0.49 14.77 6.59
C ARG A 244 1.88 15.33 6.85
N PHE A 245 2.82 15.11 5.94
CA PHE A 245 4.17 15.70 6.01
C PHE A 245 4.13 17.23 5.95
N LEU A 246 3.31 17.79 5.04
CA LEU A 246 3.14 19.23 4.89
C LEU A 246 2.27 19.85 5.99
N SER A 247 1.29 19.10 6.49
CA SER A 247 0.33 19.54 7.50
C SER A 247 0.05 18.42 8.50
N PRO A 248 0.84 18.28 9.58
CA PRO A 248 0.67 17.21 10.57
C PRO A 248 -0.72 17.16 11.21
N SER A 249 -1.41 18.31 11.30
CA SER A 249 -2.79 18.40 11.82
C SER A 249 -3.86 17.84 10.89
N SER A 250 -3.51 17.41 9.68
CA SER A 250 -4.47 16.82 8.73
C SER A 250 -4.94 15.42 9.12
N LEU A 251 -4.20 14.72 9.99
CA LEU A 251 -4.63 13.43 10.53
C LEU A 251 -5.60 13.64 11.69
N VAL A 252 -6.84 13.20 11.50
CA VAL A 252 -7.84 13.17 12.57
C VAL A 252 -7.66 11.89 13.38
N PRO A 253 -7.59 11.92 14.72
CA PRO A 253 -7.52 10.71 15.54
C PRO A 253 -8.72 9.79 15.29
N PRO A 254 -8.53 8.45 15.20
CA PRO A 254 -9.61 7.49 14.91
C PRO A 254 -10.83 7.63 15.83
N ARG A 255 -10.63 7.80 17.13
CA ARG A 255 -11.71 7.92 18.12
C ARG A 255 -12.51 9.22 18.03
N VAL A 256 -11.96 10.27 17.42
CA VAL A 256 -12.71 11.50 17.10
C VAL A 256 -13.78 11.18 16.04
N LEU A 257 -13.47 10.31 15.07
CA LEU A 257 -14.38 9.91 14.00
C LEU A 257 -15.31 8.76 14.41
N ASN A 258 -14.83 7.87 15.28
CA ASN A 258 -15.59 6.76 15.82
C ASN A 258 -15.22 6.51 17.29
N PRO A 259 -15.98 7.10 18.24
CA PRO A 259 -15.71 6.95 19.67
C PRO A 259 -15.82 5.51 20.21
N ARG A 260 -16.41 4.58 19.43
CA ARG A 260 -16.51 3.16 19.80
C ARG A 260 -15.20 2.40 19.66
N ILE A 261 -14.20 2.96 19.00
CA ILE A 261 -12.86 2.36 18.87
C ILE A 261 -12.19 2.35 20.25
N SER A 262 -11.61 1.20 20.62
CA SER A 262 -10.89 1.08 21.88
C SER A 262 -9.61 1.95 21.90
N PRO A 263 -9.16 2.41 23.07
CA PRO A 263 -7.91 3.14 23.19
C PRO A 263 -6.69 2.34 22.71
N ALA A 264 -6.68 1.02 22.88
CA ALA A 264 -5.60 0.14 22.41
C ALA A 264 -5.51 0.14 20.89
N THR A 265 -6.62 -0.05 20.20
CA THR A 265 -6.69 -0.04 18.73
C THR A 265 -6.30 1.33 18.16
N GLU A 266 -6.79 2.43 18.74
CA GLU A 266 -6.36 3.77 18.31
C GLU A 266 -4.85 3.96 18.42
N ARG A 267 -4.25 3.61 19.57
CA ARG A 267 -2.79 3.70 19.77
C ARG A 267 -2.02 2.86 18.76
N ALA A 268 -2.45 1.61 18.54
CA ALA A 268 -1.82 0.73 17.58
C ALA A 268 -1.88 1.29 16.14
N ILE A 269 -3.03 1.80 15.73
CA ILE A 269 -3.21 2.44 14.43
C ILE A 269 -2.28 3.65 14.29
N LEU A 270 -2.30 4.58 15.26
CA LEU A 270 -1.49 5.80 15.20
C LEU A 270 0.02 5.49 15.19
N ALA A 271 0.46 4.49 15.96
CA ALA A 271 1.85 4.03 15.91
C ALA A 271 2.20 3.41 14.54
N ALA A 272 1.32 2.57 13.99
CA ALA A 272 1.57 1.95 12.69
C ALA A 272 1.69 2.98 11.55
N ILE A 273 0.86 4.04 11.57
CA ILE A 273 0.89 5.09 10.54
C ILE A 273 1.81 6.27 10.89
N ALA A 274 2.75 6.11 11.85
CA ALA A 274 3.77 7.11 12.12
C ALA A 274 4.56 7.47 10.85
N MET A 275 4.96 8.75 10.73
CA MET A 275 5.59 9.23 9.50
C MET A 275 6.98 8.61 9.29
N HIS A 276 7.76 8.54 10.37
CA HIS A 276 9.10 7.95 10.33
C HIS A 276 9.03 6.44 10.58
N PRO A 277 9.63 5.60 9.72
CA PRO A 277 9.63 4.14 9.90
C PRO A 277 10.14 3.69 11.27
N GLU A 278 11.10 4.43 11.86
CA GLU A 278 11.67 4.13 13.18
C GLU A 278 10.66 4.28 14.35
N GLU A 279 9.61 5.07 14.15
CA GLU A 279 8.55 5.28 15.15
C GLU A 279 7.45 4.21 15.08
N ARG A 280 7.47 3.38 14.01
CA ARG A 280 6.49 2.32 13.80
C ARG A 280 6.87 1.05 14.55
N PRO A 281 5.90 0.16 14.84
CA PRO A 281 6.22 -1.20 15.29
C PRO A 281 7.20 -1.87 14.32
N HIS A 282 8.30 -2.41 14.85
CA HIS A 282 9.36 -3.00 14.01
C HIS A 282 8.96 -4.34 13.37
N THR A 283 7.93 -5.00 13.90
CA THR A 283 7.42 -6.27 13.38
C THR A 283 5.90 -6.30 13.46
N VAL A 284 5.27 -7.11 12.60
CA VAL A 284 3.84 -7.37 12.65
C VAL A 284 3.41 -7.94 14.01
N GLY A 285 4.25 -8.79 14.62
CA GLY A 285 3.99 -9.32 15.96
C GLY A 285 4.00 -8.23 17.05
N ALA A 286 4.84 -7.19 16.91
CA ALA A 286 4.80 -6.05 17.82
C ALA A 286 3.51 -5.23 17.64
N PHE A 287 3.10 -4.97 16.41
CA PHE A 287 1.83 -4.31 16.10
C PHE A 287 0.63 -5.09 16.66
N ARG A 288 0.58 -6.42 16.45
CA ARG A 288 -0.46 -7.32 16.96
C ARG A 288 -0.59 -7.23 18.49
N ARG A 289 0.52 -7.24 19.22
CA ARG A 289 0.50 -7.08 20.69
C ARG A 289 -0.10 -5.75 21.13
N MET A 290 0.18 -4.66 20.40
CA MET A 290 -0.39 -3.33 20.71
C MET A 290 -1.92 -3.30 20.58
N LEU A 291 -2.50 -4.04 19.64
CA LEU A 291 -3.96 -4.14 19.47
C LEU A 291 -4.65 -4.77 20.70
N HIS A 292 -3.96 -5.67 21.40
CA HIS A 292 -4.48 -6.41 22.55
C HIS A 292 -4.01 -5.85 23.91
N ASP A 293 -3.18 -4.80 23.91
CA ASP A 293 -2.65 -4.25 25.14
C ASP A 293 -3.68 -3.39 25.88
N THR A 294 -4.38 -4.02 26.81
CA THR A 294 -5.35 -3.38 27.71
C THR A 294 -4.72 -2.76 28.96
N SER A 295 -3.41 -2.85 29.13
CA SER A 295 -2.71 -2.45 30.37
C SER A 295 -2.62 -0.93 30.57
N PHE A 296 -2.94 -0.13 29.57
CA PHE A 296 -3.01 1.33 29.66
C PHE A 296 -4.46 1.79 29.86
N SER A 297 -4.92 1.81 31.10
CA SER A 297 -6.12 2.57 31.49
C SER A 297 -5.93 4.06 31.15
N ASP A 298 -6.95 4.65 30.59
CA ASP A 298 -7.27 6.05 30.25
C ASP A 298 -6.40 7.20 30.81
N THR A 299 -5.10 7.11 30.75
CA THR A 299 -4.29 8.32 30.86
C THR A 299 -4.06 8.83 29.43
N LEU A 300 -5.03 9.52 28.89
CA LEU A 300 -4.92 10.33 27.68
C LEU A 300 -3.84 11.42 27.90
N ALA A 301 -2.58 11.05 27.78
CA ALA A 301 -1.64 11.96 27.22
C ALA A 301 -1.93 11.99 25.71
N VAL A 302 -2.90 12.80 25.30
CA VAL A 302 -2.95 13.33 23.95
C VAL A 302 -1.52 13.85 23.70
N ILE A 303 -0.74 13.11 22.90
CA ILE A 303 0.44 13.68 22.28
C ILE A 303 -0.12 14.67 21.26
N VAL A 304 -0.61 15.80 21.76
CA VAL A 304 -0.70 17.02 20.98
C VAL A 304 0.75 17.27 20.59
N PRO A 305 1.12 17.26 19.30
CA PRO A 305 2.45 17.66 18.92
C PRO A 305 2.66 19.01 19.58
N HIS A 306 3.63 19.07 20.49
CA HIS A 306 3.92 20.28 21.23
C HIS A 306 4.20 21.32 20.15
N ARG A 307 3.25 22.22 19.91
CA ARG A 307 3.50 23.39 19.09
C ARG A 307 4.60 24.12 19.82
N SER A 308 5.86 23.82 19.47
CA SER A 308 6.96 24.64 19.90
C SER A 308 6.58 26.06 19.48
N SER A 309 6.21 26.90 20.47
CA SER A 309 5.84 28.25 20.18
C SER A 309 7.06 28.87 19.51
N TRP A 310 6.85 29.75 18.50
CA TRP A 310 7.95 30.45 17.85
C TRP A 310 8.91 31.08 18.88
N ARG A 311 8.43 31.37 20.11
CA ARG A 311 9.21 31.83 21.26
C ARG A 311 10.15 30.77 21.83
N GLU A 312 9.76 29.52 21.85
CA GLU A 312 10.62 28.40 22.26
C GLU A 312 11.67 28.09 21.19
N ALA A 313 11.29 28.12 19.91
CA ALA A 313 12.23 27.98 18.80
C ALA A 313 13.26 29.12 18.79
N LEU A 314 12.86 30.38 19.08
CA LEU A 314 13.78 31.51 19.25
C LEU A 314 14.70 31.33 20.46
N ARG A 315 14.21 30.84 21.59
CA ARG A 315 15.05 30.56 22.76
C ARG A 315 16.03 29.42 22.53
N ALA A 316 15.60 28.34 21.90
CA ALA A 316 16.45 27.21 21.56
C ALA A 316 17.58 27.60 20.59
N ASN A 317 17.35 28.59 19.71
CA ASN A 317 18.32 29.06 18.73
C ASN A 317 18.92 30.44 19.06
N ALA A 318 18.76 30.93 20.29
CA ALA A 318 19.21 32.27 20.70
C ALA A 318 20.72 32.48 20.48
N GLY A 319 21.54 31.46 20.72
CA GLY A 319 22.99 31.50 20.48
C GLY A 319 23.32 31.65 18.98
N LEU A 320 22.63 30.94 18.12
CA LEU A 320 22.81 31.02 16.67
C LEU A 320 22.37 32.40 16.12
N LEU A 321 21.25 32.92 16.62
CA LEU A 321 20.71 34.21 16.25
C LEU A 321 21.63 35.34 16.70
N ALA A 322 22.21 35.26 17.91
CA ALA A 322 23.19 36.20 18.43
C ALA A 322 24.48 36.19 17.57
N PHE A 323 24.95 35.00 17.17
CA PHE A 323 26.12 34.84 16.33
C PHE A 323 25.91 35.43 14.91
N VAL A 324 24.76 35.12 14.28
CA VAL A 324 24.40 35.69 12.96
C VAL A 324 24.21 37.21 13.07
N GLY A 325 23.58 37.72 14.14
CA GLY A 325 23.44 39.17 14.40
C GLY A 325 24.79 39.86 14.57
N GLY A 326 25.73 39.24 15.26
CA GLY A 326 27.10 39.71 15.41
C GLY A 326 27.88 39.81 14.09
N LEU A 327 27.73 38.79 13.24
CA LEU A 327 28.35 38.80 11.89
C LEU A 327 27.76 39.83 10.99
N LEU A 328 26.44 40.09 11.05
CA LEU A 328 25.77 41.16 10.29
C LEU A 328 26.22 42.57 10.75
N LEU A 329 26.37 42.77 12.05
CA LEU A 329 26.90 44.01 12.60
C LEU A 329 28.34 44.26 12.18
N LEU A 330 29.20 43.25 12.20
CA LEU A 330 30.58 43.32 11.71
C LEU A 330 30.63 43.64 10.20
N ALA A 331 29.77 43.00 9.39
CA ALA A 331 29.68 43.26 7.96
C ALA A 331 29.23 44.68 7.67
N LEU A 332 28.26 45.20 8.43
CA LEU A 332 27.80 46.60 8.34
C LEU A 332 28.90 47.59 8.72
N LEU A 333 29.65 47.34 9.80
CA LEU A 333 30.76 48.17 10.21
C LEU A 333 31.88 48.20 9.14
N PHE A 334 32.18 47.06 8.51
CA PHE A 334 33.13 46.98 7.43
C PHE A 334 32.68 47.78 6.18
N THR A 335 31.38 47.77 5.87
CA THR A 335 30.80 48.47 4.71
C THR A 335 30.79 49.98 4.90
N PHE A 336 30.77 50.47 6.13
CA PHE A 336 30.78 51.92 6.43
C PHE A 336 32.19 52.48 6.73
N TYR A 337 33.20 51.66 6.99
CA TYR A 337 34.56 52.07 7.30
C TYR A 337 35.57 51.86 6.16
N PHE A 338 35.19 51.12 5.17
CA PHE A 338 35.95 50.88 3.92
C PHE A 338 35.07 51.19 2.70
#